data_99d891be20ea8acf67b3fedf4cceefdb
#
_entry.id   99d891be20ea8acf67b3fedf4cceefdb
#
_cell.length_a   1.000
_cell.length_b   1.000
_cell.length_c   1.000
_cell.angle_alpha   90.00
_cell.angle_beta   90.00
_cell.angle_gamma   90.00
#
_symmetry.space_group_name_H-M   'P 1'
#
loop_
_entity.id
_entity.type
_entity.pdbx_description
1 polymer ?
#
loop_
_entity_poly.entity_id
_entity_poly.type
_entity_poly.pdbx_seq_one_letter_code
_entity_poly.pdbx_strand_id
1 'polypeptide(L)'
;DIHMDNVIAHGKYPVIIDTEFMFDRRIEVGTQSKNLQQNLMDTVIHTGFVPNGMGTMHVNVSVLNTCDEQRLPVKMPMVINKGTSEMNISYHYPKLSHKKNMPIYEGKYISFENYMNEFINGFRRAYDCIKADSEVLVEMCQPIMKKVRYLFRNTQEYYMYITSFNFPELMRNQAKRQLSLWHMNRGLH
;
A
#
# COMPACT_ATOMS: atom_id res chain seq x y z
N ASP A 1 -5.53 2.26 -0.90
CA ASP A 1 -4.30 1.63 -0.37
C ASP A 1 -4.62 0.57 0.71
N ILE A 2 -5.49 -0.39 0.33
CA ILE A 2 -5.92 -1.49 1.22
C ILE A 2 -5.05 -2.72 0.90
N HIS A 3 -3.81 -2.71 1.36
CA HIS A 3 -2.91 -3.85 1.21
C HIS A 3 -2.85 -4.68 2.52
N MET A 4 -2.12 -5.79 2.50
CA MET A 4 -2.07 -6.77 3.58
C MET A 4 -1.68 -6.22 4.96
N ASP A 5 -0.93 -5.10 5.03
CA ASP A 5 -0.55 -4.49 6.31
C ASP A 5 -1.65 -3.59 6.87
N ASN A 6 -2.63 -3.19 6.04
CA ASN A 6 -3.70 -2.27 6.39
C ASN A 6 -5.02 -2.97 6.73
N VAL A 7 -5.06 -4.31 6.73
CA VAL A 7 -6.21 -5.09 7.16
C VAL A 7 -5.80 -6.10 8.22
N ILE A 8 -6.40 -6.00 9.40
CA ILE A 8 -6.12 -6.85 10.55
C ILE A 8 -7.28 -7.80 10.78
N ALA A 9 -7.00 -9.09 10.91
CA ALA A 9 -8.00 -10.06 11.35
C ALA A 9 -8.24 -9.91 12.85
N HIS A 10 -9.45 -9.49 13.24
CA HIS A 10 -9.87 -9.33 14.64
C HIS A 10 -11.12 -10.17 14.92
N GLY A 11 -10.93 -11.35 15.47
CA GLY A 11 -12.02 -12.33 15.64
C GLY A 11 -12.66 -12.67 14.31
N LYS A 12 -13.96 -12.43 14.16
CA LYS A 12 -14.71 -12.70 12.91
C LYS A 12 -14.81 -11.49 11.96
N TYR A 13 -14.17 -10.38 12.30
CA TYR A 13 -14.25 -9.14 11.52
C TYR A 13 -12.89 -8.71 10.98
N PRO A 14 -12.80 -8.26 9.74
CA PRO A 14 -11.64 -7.50 9.26
C PRO A 14 -11.70 -6.07 9.82
N VAL A 15 -10.56 -5.57 10.27
CA VAL A 15 -10.40 -4.19 10.70
C VAL A 15 -9.45 -3.50 9.73
N ILE A 16 -9.95 -2.50 9.01
CA ILE A 16 -9.15 -1.69 8.10
C ILE A 16 -8.51 -0.57 8.90
N ILE A 17 -7.20 -0.42 8.76
CA ILE A 17 -6.40 0.65 9.35
C ILE A 17 -5.74 1.45 8.23
N ASP A 18 -5.21 2.63 8.58
CA ASP A 18 -4.49 3.51 7.65
C ASP A 18 -5.33 3.90 6.41
N THR A 19 -6.45 4.55 6.67
CA THR A 19 -7.45 4.93 5.65
C THR A 19 -7.18 6.30 5.02
N GLU A 20 -5.93 6.79 5.05
CA GLU A 20 -5.59 8.14 4.60
C GLU A 20 -5.86 8.39 3.11
N PHE A 21 -5.84 7.34 2.29
CA PHE A 21 -6.15 7.41 0.85
C PHE A 21 -7.62 7.13 0.49
N MET A 22 -8.51 6.99 1.46
CA MET A 22 -9.90 6.63 1.20
C MET A 22 -10.63 7.65 0.31
N PHE A 23 -10.28 8.93 0.44
CA PHE A 23 -10.85 10.05 -0.31
C PHE A 23 -9.80 10.81 -1.12
N ASP A 24 -8.83 10.10 -1.66
CA ASP A 24 -7.81 10.72 -2.48
C ASP A 24 -8.42 11.39 -3.72
N ARG A 25 -8.06 12.64 -3.95
CA ARG A 25 -8.50 13.39 -5.10
C ARG A 25 -7.58 13.10 -6.27
N ARG A 26 -8.06 12.30 -7.20
CA ARG A 26 -7.35 12.10 -8.46
C ARG A 26 -7.36 13.40 -9.27
N ILE A 27 -6.18 13.87 -9.65
CA ILE A 27 -6.05 14.93 -10.62
C ILE A 27 -6.36 14.30 -11.98
N GLU A 28 -7.48 14.66 -12.58
CA GLU A 28 -7.75 14.33 -13.97
C GLU A 28 -6.76 15.08 -14.84
N VAL A 29 -5.67 14.41 -15.21
CA VAL A 29 -4.80 14.89 -16.27
C VAL A 29 -5.60 14.72 -17.56
N GLY A 30 -6.16 15.82 -18.07
CA GLY A 30 -6.96 15.84 -19.27
C GLY A 30 -6.23 15.20 -20.44
N THR A 31 -6.66 14.01 -20.85
CA THR A 31 -6.07 13.31 -21.98
C THR A 31 -7.11 12.55 -22.78
N GLN A 32 -6.93 12.65 -24.05
CA GLN A 32 -7.80 12.25 -25.13
C GLN A 32 -7.98 10.75 -25.34
N SER A 33 -7.54 9.89 -24.49
CA SER A 33 -7.93 8.46 -24.49
C SER A 33 -7.55 7.84 -23.16
N LYS A 34 -8.54 7.37 -22.41
CA LYS A 34 -8.28 6.50 -21.27
C LYS A 34 -7.62 5.21 -21.81
N ASN A 35 -6.36 5.02 -21.57
CA ASN A 35 -5.71 3.74 -21.86
C ASN A 35 -6.22 2.67 -20.88
N LEU A 36 -5.98 1.39 -21.20
CA LEU A 36 -6.42 0.26 -20.38
C LEU A 36 -6.01 0.41 -18.91
N GLN A 37 -4.83 0.96 -18.67
CA GLN A 37 -4.29 1.16 -17.34
C GLN A 37 -5.11 2.18 -16.53
N GLN A 38 -5.55 3.27 -17.15
CA GLN A 38 -6.45 4.24 -16.50
C GLN A 38 -7.82 3.64 -16.18
N ASN A 39 -8.35 2.79 -17.05
CA ASN A 39 -9.62 2.10 -16.77
C ASN A 39 -9.50 1.15 -15.57
N LEU A 40 -8.36 0.48 -15.39
CA LEU A 40 -8.12 -0.38 -14.23
C LEU A 40 -8.00 0.41 -12.92
N MET A 41 -7.53 1.67 -12.97
CA MET A 41 -7.45 2.56 -11.81
C MET A 41 -8.83 2.89 -11.21
N ASP A 42 -9.90 2.78 -11.99
CA ASP A 42 -11.27 3.04 -11.54
C ASP A 42 -11.99 1.77 -11.06
N THR A 43 -11.27 0.67 -10.87
CA THR A 43 -11.80 -0.61 -10.42
C THR A 43 -11.30 -0.98 -9.02
N VAL A 44 -11.92 -2.01 -8.43
CA VAL A 44 -11.50 -2.60 -7.15
C VAL A 44 -10.06 -3.14 -7.17
N ILE A 45 -9.50 -3.40 -8.35
CA ILE A 45 -8.11 -3.84 -8.51
C ILE A 45 -7.13 -2.79 -7.99
N HIS A 46 -7.44 -1.51 -8.16
CA HIS A 46 -6.59 -0.42 -7.70
C HIS A 46 -6.59 -0.23 -6.18
N THR A 47 -7.56 -0.80 -5.48
CA THR A 47 -7.62 -0.65 -4.01
C THR A 47 -6.46 -1.32 -3.27
N GLY A 48 -5.80 -2.30 -3.89
CA GLY A 48 -4.79 -3.15 -3.26
C GLY A 48 -5.40 -4.34 -2.49
N PHE A 49 -6.72 -4.45 -2.44
CA PHE A 49 -7.39 -5.53 -1.73
C PHE A 49 -7.26 -6.87 -2.48
N VAL A 50 -7.37 -6.84 -3.79
CA VAL A 50 -7.22 -8.02 -4.66
C VAL A 50 -5.86 -8.05 -5.36
N PRO A 51 -5.32 -9.22 -5.69
CA PRO A 51 -4.09 -9.33 -6.47
C PRO A 51 -4.22 -8.62 -7.81
N ASN A 52 -3.34 -7.67 -8.10
CA ASN A 52 -3.43 -6.87 -9.32
C ASN A 52 -2.37 -7.20 -10.39
N GLY A 53 -1.34 -7.95 -10.03
CA GLY A 53 -0.25 -8.31 -10.96
C GLY A 53 0.52 -7.13 -11.56
N MET A 54 0.20 -5.89 -11.16
CA MET A 54 0.75 -4.66 -11.75
C MET A 54 2.03 -4.17 -11.07
N GLY A 55 2.46 -4.81 -10.00
CA GLY A 55 3.68 -4.43 -9.29
C GLY A 55 4.92 -4.69 -10.14
N THR A 56 5.81 -3.70 -10.25
CA THR A 56 7.11 -3.82 -10.94
C THR A 56 7.98 -4.94 -10.38
N MET A 57 7.69 -5.43 -9.20
CA MET A 57 8.46 -6.47 -8.51
C MET A 57 7.77 -7.84 -8.49
N HIS A 58 6.64 -8.01 -9.17
CA HIS A 58 5.88 -9.28 -9.19
C HIS A 58 5.59 -9.88 -7.81
N VAL A 59 5.45 -9.02 -6.80
CA VAL A 59 5.17 -9.41 -5.43
C VAL A 59 3.73 -9.09 -5.12
N ASN A 60 2.99 -10.07 -4.64
CA ASN A 60 1.61 -9.89 -4.24
C ASN A 60 1.54 -9.37 -2.79
N VAL A 61 1.22 -8.09 -2.63
CA VAL A 61 1.03 -7.43 -1.33
C VAL A 61 -0.45 -7.21 -1.00
N SER A 62 -1.36 -7.78 -1.79
CA SER A 62 -2.80 -7.63 -1.57
C SER A 62 -3.26 -8.31 -0.28
N VAL A 63 -4.43 -7.91 0.21
CA VAL A 63 -5.08 -8.56 1.36
C VAL A 63 -5.41 -10.02 1.06
N LEU A 64 -5.90 -10.30 -0.17
CA LEU A 64 -6.24 -11.65 -0.63
C LEU A 64 -5.01 -12.37 -1.19
N ASN A 65 -3.91 -12.30 -0.45
CA ASN A 65 -2.70 -13.03 -0.78
C ASN A 65 -2.77 -14.48 -0.30
N THR A 66 -2.08 -15.36 -0.99
CA THR A 66 -1.85 -16.72 -0.51
C THR A 66 -0.83 -16.71 0.63
N CYS A 67 -0.87 -17.76 1.47
CA CYS A 67 0.04 -17.87 2.62
C CYS A 67 1.50 -18.18 2.25
N ASP A 68 1.83 -18.17 0.97
CA ASP A 68 3.14 -18.54 0.47
C ASP A 68 4.20 -17.49 0.79
N GLU A 69 5.38 -17.96 1.17
CA GLU A 69 6.53 -17.10 1.38
C GLU A 69 6.98 -16.52 0.04
N GLN A 70 6.95 -15.20 -0.08
CA GLN A 70 7.44 -14.49 -1.25
C GLN A 70 8.82 -13.89 -0.97
N ARG A 71 9.61 -13.73 -2.02
CA ARG A 71 10.90 -13.03 -1.97
C ARG A 71 10.90 -11.90 -2.96
N LEU A 72 11.47 -10.78 -2.57
CA LEU A 72 11.73 -9.70 -3.52
C LEU A 72 12.70 -10.16 -4.60
N PRO A 73 12.46 -9.84 -5.87
CA PRO A 73 13.32 -10.27 -6.99
C PRO A 73 14.65 -9.51 -7.04
N VAL A 74 14.85 -8.53 -6.15
CA VAL A 74 16.07 -7.71 -6.07
C VAL A 74 16.80 -7.99 -4.76
N LYS A 75 18.14 -8.08 -4.85
CA LYS A 75 18.98 -8.15 -3.66
C LYS A 75 19.06 -6.78 -3.00
N MET A 76 18.82 -6.75 -1.70
CA MET A 76 18.97 -5.55 -0.87
C MET A 76 20.14 -5.71 0.11
N PRO A 77 20.87 -4.62 0.41
CA PRO A 77 21.92 -4.64 1.42
C PRO A 77 21.29 -4.86 2.80
N MET A 78 21.81 -5.83 3.52
CA MET A 78 21.43 -6.12 4.90
C MET A 78 22.68 -6.12 5.77
N VAL A 79 22.61 -5.49 6.93
CA VAL A 79 23.67 -5.54 7.92
C VAL A 79 23.57 -6.87 8.66
N ILE A 80 24.57 -7.70 8.50
CA ILE A 80 24.72 -8.98 9.23
C ILE A 80 25.65 -8.81 10.43
N ASN A 81 25.53 -9.69 11.42
CA ASN A 81 26.32 -9.70 12.65
C ASN A 81 26.34 -8.34 13.38
N LYS A 82 25.17 -7.68 13.45
CA LYS A 82 25.05 -6.37 14.09
C LYS A 82 25.59 -6.37 15.52
N GLY A 83 26.42 -5.38 15.84
CA GLY A 83 26.97 -5.22 17.18
C GLY A 83 28.15 -6.12 17.51
N THR A 84 28.72 -6.82 16.53
CA THR A 84 29.93 -7.63 16.69
C THR A 84 31.09 -7.08 15.86
N SER A 85 32.32 -7.55 16.13
CA SER A 85 33.51 -7.21 15.31
C SER A 85 33.43 -7.73 13.87
N GLU A 86 32.51 -8.67 13.61
CA GLU A 86 32.27 -9.26 12.28
C GLU A 86 31.12 -8.60 11.54
N MET A 87 30.66 -7.44 12.00
CA MET A 87 29.59 -6.70 11.35
C MET A 87 29.97 -6.39 9.91
N ASN A 88 29.09 -6.78 8.98
CA ASN A 88 29.32 -6.62 7.55
C ASN A 88 28.00 -6.34 6.81
N ILE A 89 28.11 -5.83 5.58
CA ILE A 89 26.97 -5.67 4.67
C ILE A 89 26.96 -6.83 3.69
N SER A 90 25.87 -7.56 3.65
CA SER A 90 25.64 -8.65 2.72
C SER A 90 24.36 -8.41 1.92
N TYR A 91 24.32 -8.85 0.66
CA TYR A 91 23.19 -8.67 -0.23
C TYR A 91 22.31 -9.91 -0.27
N HIS A 92 21.08 -9.79 0.19
CA HIS A 92 20.10 -10.88 0.24
C HIS A 92 18.82 -10.51 -0.49
N TYR A 93 18.07 -11.53 -0.94
CA TYR A 93 16.71 -11.38 -1.38
C TYR A 93 15.80 -11.31 -0.14
N PRO A 94 15.21 -10.15 0.18
CA PRO A 94 14.33 -10.05 1.34
C PRO A 94 13.13 -10.97 1.20
N LYS A 95 12.79 -11.62 2.30
CA LYS A 95 11.57 -12.39 2.43
C LYS A 95 10.44 -11.47 2.88
N LEU A 96 9.29 -11.59 2.24
CA LEU A 96 8.07 -10.93 2.68
C LEU A 96 7.27 -11.91 3.53
N SER A 97 7.01 -11.52 4.76
CA SER A 97 6.18 -12.30 5.66
C SER A 97 4.76 -11.72 5.66
N HIS A 98 3.84 -12.41 5.03
CA HIS A 98 2.43 -12.00 4.96
C HIS A 98 1.61 -12.47 6.16
N LYS A 99 2.20 -13.27 7.04
CA LYS A 99 1.46 -13.99 8.09
C LYS A 99 0.99 -13.13 9.26
N LYS A 100 1.50 -11.91 9.39
CA LYS A 100 1.30 -11.08 10.58
C LYS A 100 -0.17 -10.72 10.84
N ASN A 101 -0.93 -10.44 9.78
CA ASN A 101 -2.31 -9.96 9.86
C ASN A 101 -3.32 -10.96 9.30
N MET A 102 -2.87 -12.17 8.94
CA MET A 102 -3.75 -13.18 8.37
C MET A 102 -4.67 -13.81 9.43
N PRO A 103 -5.89 -14.20 9.03
CA PRO A 103 -6.79 -14.89 9.92
C PRO A 103 -6.23 -16.28 10.30
N ILE A 104 -6.40 -16.63 11.58
CA ILE A 104 -6.00 -17.92 12.13
C ILE A 104 -7.25 -18.60 12.67
N TYR A 105 -7.51 -19.83 12.29
CA TYR A 105 -8.57 -20.67 12.81
C TYR A 105 -7.97 -22.03 13.21
N GLU A 106 -8.25 -22.47 14.44
CA GLU A 106 -7.68 -23.70 15.00
C GLU A 106 -6.15 -23.83 14.85
N GLY A 107 -5.44 -22.72 15.04
CA GLY A 107 -3.98 -22.65 14.96
C GLY A 107 -3.39 -22.70 13.54
N LYS A 108 -4.22 -22.67 12.51
CA LYS A 108 -3.80 -22.67 11.09
C LYS A 108 -4.16 -21.35 10.42
N TYR A 109 -3.27 -20.89 9.54
CA TYR A 109 -3.59 -19.76 8.66
C TYR A 109 -4.66 -20.16 7.65
N ILE A 110 -5.61 -19.26 7.45
CA ILE A 110 -6.73 -19.46 6.53
C ILE A 110 -6.44 -18.75 5.22
N SER A 111 -6.48 -19.52 4.12
CA SER A 111 -6.45 -18.95 2.78
C SER A 111 -7.85 -18.54 2.34
N PHE A 112 -8.00 -17.38 1.73
CA PHE A 112 -9.26 -16.90 1.17
C PHE A 112 -9.80 -17.80 0.05
N GLU A 113 -8.93 -18.54 -0.64
CA GLU A 113 -9.28 -19.43 -1.74
C GLU A 113 -10.32 -20.48 -1.34
N ASN A 114 -10.26 -20.92 -0.09
CA ASN A 114 -11.21 -21.87 0.46
C ASN A 114 -12.60 -21.29 0.71
N TYR A 115 -12.74 -19.95 0.64
CA TYR A 115 -13.95 -19.18 0.94
C TYR A 115 -14.34 -18.24 -0.21
N MET A 116 -13.92 -18.56 -1.42
CA MET A 116 -14.12 -17.71 -2.59
C MET A 116 -15.61 -17.40 -2.85
N ASN A 117 -16.48 -18.39 -2.69
CA ASN A 117 -17.92 -18.21 -2.90
C ASN A 117 -18.54 -17.28 -1.88
N GLU A 118 -18.16 -17.42 -0.62
CA GLU A 118 -18.63 -16.56 0.47
C GLU A 118 -18.14 -15.13 0.26
N PHE A 119 -16.88 -14.99 -0.17
CA PHE A 119 -16.28 -13.71 -0.49
C PHE A 119 -17.03 -13.00 -1.62
N ILE A 120 -17.25 -13.69 -2.75
CA ILE A 120 -17.98 -13.13 -3.91
C ILE A 120 -19.42 -12.78 -3.53
N ASN A 121 -20.10 -13.63 -2.77
CA ASN A 121 -21.47 -13.38 -2.32
C ASN A 121 -21.52 -12.18 -1.36
N GLY A 122 -20.56 -12.08 -0.45
CA GLY A 122 -20.43 -10.92 0.44
C GLY A 122 -20.21 -9.61 -0.32
N PHE A 123 -19.32 -9.64 -1.30
CA PHE A 123 -19.06 -8.49 -2.16
C PHE A 123 -20.32 -8.05 -2.93
N ARG A 124 -21.04 -8.99 -3.55
CA ARG A 124 -22.28 -8.69 -4.28
C ARG A 124 -23.35 -8.04 -3.38
N ARG A 125 -23.55 -8.62 -2.20
CA ARG A 125 -24.51 -8.06 -1.22
C ARG A 125 -24.13 -6.64 -0.81
N ALA A 126 -22.86 -6.40 -0.50
CA ALA A 126 -22.38 -5.07 -0.14
C ALA A 126 -22.55 -4.08 -1.32
N TYR A 127 -22.22 -4.51 -2.54
CA TYR A 127 -22.40 -3.69 -3.74
C TYR A 127 -23.85 -3.31 -3.97
N ASP A 128 -24.78 -4.26 -3.85
CA ASP A 128 -26.21 -3.99 -4.03
C ASP A 128 -26.76 -3.05 -2.95
N CYS A 129 -26.34 -3.20 -1.68
CA CYS A 129 -26.68 -2.25 -0.63
C CYS A 129 -26.17 -0.84 -0.93
N ILE A 130 -24.88 -0.70 -1.29
CA ILE A 130 -24.27 0.58 -1.60
C ILE A 130 -24.96 1.25 -2.81
N LYS A 131 -25.32 0.45 -3.82
CA LYS A 131 -26.00 0.94 -5.01
C LYS A 131 -27.43 1.42 -4.68
N ALA A 132 -28.15 0.73 -3.83
CA ALA A 132 -29.49 1.10 -3.40
C ALA A 132 -29.53 2.41 -2.60
N ASP A 133 -28.54 2.61 -1.70
CA ASP A 133 -28.48 3.72 -0.76
C ASP A 133 -27.31 4.68 -1.04
N SER A 134 -26.91 4.82 -2.31
CA SER A 134 -25.72 5.59 -2.71
C SER A 134 -25.74 7.05 -2.27
N GLU A 135 -26.89 7.70 -2.33
CA GLU A 135 -27.07 9.10 -1.90
C GLU A 135 -26.84 9.25 -0.38
N VAL A 136 -27.40 8.34 0.41
CA VAL A 136 -27.21 8.32 1.87
C VAL A 136 -25.75 8.10 2.23
N LEU A 137 -25.06 7.19 1.51
CA LEU A 137 -23.65 6.96 1.71
C LEU A 137 -22.82 8.22 1.41
N VAL A 138 -23.12 8.92 0.33
CA VAL A 138 -22.44 10.18 -0.03
C VAL A 138 -22.66 11.23 1.05
N GLU A 139 -23.87 11.40 1.55
CA GLU A 139 -24.16 12.33 2.66
C GLU A 139 -23.36 11.98 3.92
N MET A 140 -23.30 10.71 4.30
CA MET A 140 -22.53 10.25 5.45
C MET A 140 -21.02 10.51 5.29
N CYS A 141 -20.50 10.43 4.08
CA CYS A 141 -19.08 10.66 3.79
C CYS A 141 -18.72 12.16 3.75
N GLN A 142 -19.63 13.06 3.45
CA GLN A 142 -19.34 14.50 3.29
C GLN A 142 -18.63 15.15 4.48
N PRO A 143 -19.03 14.93 5.76
CA PRO A 143 -18.33 15.51 6.90
C PRO A 143 -16.88 15.02 7.05
N ILE A 144 -16.64 13.77 6.63
CA ILE A 144 -15.31 13.14 6.66
C ILE A 144 -14.45 13.71 5.54
N MET A 145 -15.00 13.83 4.32
CA MET A 145 -14.31 14.37 3.15
C MET A 145 -13.78 15.80 3.39
N LYS A 146 -14.48 16.60 4.17
CA LYS A 146 -14.05 17.96 4.53
C LYS A 146 -12.82 17.98 5.46
N LYS A 147 -12.51 16.88 6.12
CA LYS A 147 -11.40 16.73 7.09
C LYS A 147 -10.21 15.96 6.53
N VAL A 148 -10.31 15.53 5.27
CA VAL A 148 -9.23 14.73 4.65
C VAL A 148 -8.01 15.59 4.43
N ARG A 149 -6.86 15.07 4.83
CA ARG A 149 -5.56 15.67 4.57
C ARG A 149 -5.15 15.40 3.12
N TYR A 150 -4.69 16.42 2.44
CA TYR A 150 -4.16 16.25 1.09
C TYR A 150 -2.72 15.71 1.17
N LEU A 151 -2.47 14.57 0.51
CA LEU A 151 -1.15 13.96 0.41
C LEU A 151 -0.55 14.28 -0.96
N PHE A 152 0.46 15.13 -0.97
CA PHE A 152 1.11 15.57 -2.21
C PHE A 152 2.02 14.52 -2.84
N ARG A 153 2.52 13.58 -2.02
CA ARG A 153 3.45 12.53 -2.45
C ARG A 153 3.18 11.25 -1.67
N ASN A 154 3.53 10.12 -2.26
CA ASN A 154 3.43 8.85 -1.56
C ASN A 154 4.48 8.75 -0.42
N THR A 155 4.18 7.96 0.58
CA THR A 155 5.03 7.78 1.77
C THR A 155 6.43 7.26 1.43
N GLN A 156 6.57 6.44 0.37
CA GLN A 156 7.86 5.91 -0.06
C GLN A 156 8.79 7.01 -0.58
N GLU A 157 8.27 8.01 -1.30
CA GLU A 157 9.06 9.15 -1.74
C GLU A 157 9.60 9.93 -0.54
N TYR A 158 8.76 10.23 0.46
CA TYR A 158 9.22 10.88 1.69
C TYR A 158 10.30 10.07 2.37
N TYR A 159 10.13 8.75 2.48
CA TYR A 159 11.10 7.88 3.11
C TYR A 159 12.45 7.87 2.36
N MET A 160 12.43 7.85 1.04
CA MET A 160 13.65 7.95 0.22
C MET A 160 14.39 9.26 0.47
N TYR A 161 13.69 10.39 0.54
CA TYR A 161 14.29 11.68 0.84
C TYR A 161 14.90 11.72 2.24
N ILE A 162 14.15 11.29 3.27
CA ILE A 162 14.63 11.23 4.65
C ILE A 162 15.90 10.37 4.75
N THR A 163 15.91 9.23 4.06
CA THR A 163 17.08 8.34 4.05
C THR A 163 18.27 9.00 3.35
N SER A 164 18.04 9.66 2.22
CA SER A 164 19.12 10.32 1.47
C SER A 164 19.75 11.48 2.24
N PHE A 165 19.00 12.20 3.08
CA PHE A 165 19.53 13.28 3.91
C PHE A 165 20.56 12.82 4.94
N ASN A 166 20.59 11.54 5.28
CA ASN A 166 21.56 10.95 6.18
C ASN A 166 22.86 10.51 5.47
N PHE A 167 22.95 10.66 4.15
CA PHE A 167 24.19 10.37 3.45
C PHE A 167 25.28 11.40 3.78
N PRO A 168 26.52 10.96 4.02
CA PRO A 168 27.63 11.85 4.42
C PRO A 168 27.83 13.03 3.48
N GLU A 169 27.58 12.86 2.19
CA GLU A 169 27.75 13.91 1.16
C GLU A 169 26.76 15.07 1.34
N LEU A 170 25.51 14.76 1.74
CA LEU A 170 24.50 15.78 2.02
C LEU A 170 24.68 16.38 3.42
N MET A 171 25.16 15.59 4.37
CA MET A 171 25.42 16.07 5.72
C MET A 171 26.61 17.06 5.78
N ARG A 172 27.59 16.90 4.91
CA ARG A 172 28.78 17.79 4.84
C ARG A 172 28.53 19.09 4.10
N ASN A 173 27.48 19.17 3.29
CA ASN A 173 27.23 20.32 2.42
C ASN A 173 25.78 20.79 2.57
N GLN A 174 25.61 21.86 3.35
CA GLN A 174 24.29 22.44 3.62
C GLN A 174 23.58 22.91 2.35
N ALA A 175 24.31 23.45 1.36
CA ALA A 175 23.71 23.91 0.11
C ALA A 175 23.15 22.72 -0.73
N LYS A 176 23.89 21.63 -0.82
CA LYS A 176 23.40 20.40 -1.47
C LYS A 176 22.17 19.83 -0.74
N ARG A 177 22.20 19.84 0.61
CA ARG A 177 21.08 19.38 1.42
C ARG A 177 19.84 20.25 1.18
N GLN A 178 20.00 21.56 1.15
CA GLN A 178 18.91 22.49 0.88
C GLN A 178 18.36 22.32 -0.56
N LEU A 179 19.22 22.09 -1.53
CA LEU A 179 18.81 21.81 -2.90
C LEU A 179 18.00 20.50 -3.00
N SER A 180 18.40 19.47 -2.27
CA SER A 180 17.64 18.21 -2.21
C SER A 180 16.27 18.39 -1.58
N LEU A 181 16.14 19.21 -0.53
CA LEU A 181 14.84 19.61 0.04
C LEU A 181 13.98 20.37 -0.98
N TRP A 182 14.61 21.22 -1.79
CA TRP A 182 13.92 21.98 -2.83
C TRP A 182 13.35 21.07 -3.92
N HIS A 183 14.03 19.96 -4.23
CA HIS A 183 13.50 18.95 -5.15
C HIS A 183 12.22 18.28 -4.65
N MET A 184 12.00 18.21 -3.33
CA MET A 184 10.75 17.72 -2.78
C MET A 184 9.55 18.61 -3.14
N ASN A 185 9.77 19.90 -3.38
CA ASN A 185 8.71 20.84 -3.74
C ASN A 185 8.44 20.90 -5.26
N ARG A 186 9.24 20.24 -6.08
CA ARG A 186 8.99 20.18 -7.53
C ARG A 186 7.75 19.34 -7.81
N GLY A 187 6.83 19.88 -8.59
CA GLY A 187 5.58 19.22 -8.96
C GLY A 187 4.38 19.60 -8.08
N LEU A 188 4.55 20.58 -7.18
CA LEU A 188 3.45 21.16 -6.39
C LEU A 188 2.83 22.41 -7.06
N HIS A 189 3.21 22.70 -8.33
CA HIS A 189 2.74 23.85 -9.09
C HIS A 189 1.97 23.41 -10.34
#